data_f4d920e98b15aea692aec4cc8494186c
#
_entry.id   f4d920e98b15aea692aec4cc8494186c
#
_cell.length_a   1.000
_cell.length_b   1.000
_cell.length_c   1.000
_cell.angle_alpha   90.00
_cell.angle_beta   90.00
_cell.angle_gamma   90.00
#
_symmetry.space_group_name_H-M   'P 1'
#
loop_
_entity.id
_entity.type
_entity.pdbx_description
1 polymer ?
#
loop_
_entity_poly.entity_id
_entity_poly.type
_entity_poly.pdbx_seq_one_letter_code
_entity_poly.pdbx_strand_id
1 'polypeptide(L)'
;MVLAGTSVWIRHFRQGEPALAGRLVQGLVLMHPFVSGELACGNLKNRAAVLSDLQTLPPASMASNAEVLRLLEDRRLWGRVLGWVDMHLLASAMLSKCEFWTLDKRLAQAGKELGLTWTV
;
A
#
# COMPACT_ATOMS: atom_id res chain seq x y z
N MET A 1 3.35 -11.32 4.61
CA MET A 1 3.23 -10.42 3.42
C MET A 1 2.88 -9.02 3.89
N VAL A 2 3.34 -8.03 3.20
CA VAL A 2 3.04 -6.62 3.49
C VAL A 2 2.66 -5.90 2.21
N LEU A 3 1.64 -5.04 2.30
CA LEU A 3 1.31 -4.07 1.26
C LEU A 3 1.85 -2.73 1.71
N ALA A 4 2.85 -2.20 1.01
CA ALA A 4 3.43 -0.90 1.30
C ALA A 4 2.74 0.16 0.44
N GLY A 5 2.34 1.26 1.08
CA GLY A 5 1.76 2.41 0.39
C GLY A 5 2.81 3.19 -0.40
N THR A 6 2.32 4.10 -1.23
CA THR A 6 3.18 4.91 -2.11
C THR A 6 4.26 5.68 -1.35
N SER A 7 3.94 6.22 -0.16
CA SER A 7 4.88 6.98 0.65
C SER A 7 6.11 6.17 1.06
N VAL A 8 5.94 4.89 1.36
CA VAL A 8 7.03 3.98 1.73
C VAL A 8 7.94 3.74 0.53
N TRP A 9 7.35 3.49 -0.63
CA TRP A 9 8.10 3.28 -1.87
C TRP A 9 8.90 4.53 -2.28
N ILE A 10 8.30 5.72 -2.15
CA ILE A 10 8.99 6.97 -2.45
C ILE A 10 10.22 7.13 -1.54
N ARG A 11 10.07 6.87 -0.24
CA ARG A 11 11.21 6.91 0.68
C ARG A 11 12.28 5.90 0.30
N HIS A 12 11.87 4.69 -0.08
CA HIS A 12 12.80 3.65 -0.52
C HIS A 12 13.61 4.08 -1.74
N PHE A 13 12.97 4.68 -2.74
CA PHE A 13 13.67 5.16 -3.94
C PHE A 13 14.57 6.34 -3.66
N ARG A 14 14.27 7.17 -2.67
CA ARG A 14 15.07 8.35 -2.33
C ARG A 14 16.31 8.03 -1.49
N GLN A 15 16.15 7.20 -0.48
CA GLN A 15 17.19 7.02 0.54
C GLN A 15 17.40 5.57 0.95
N GLY A 16 16.63 4.64 0.39
CA GLY A 16 16.62 3.27 0.82
C GLY A 16 15.80 3.06 2.09
N GLU A 17 15.09 1.94 2.13
CA GLU A 17 14.33 1.50 3.29
C GLU A 17 14.70 0.04 3.55
N PRO A 18 15.63 -0.21 4.51
CA PRO A 18 16.14 -1.58 4.75
C PRO A 18 15.05 -2.60 5.06
N ALA A 19 14.00 -2.19 5.78
CA ALA A 19 12.89 -3.10 6.11
C ALA A 19 12.12 -3.52 4.86
N LEU A 20 11.92 -2.61 3.91
CA LEU A 20 11.29 -2.94 2.63
C LEU A 20 12.22 -3.78 1.77
N ALA A 21 13.49 -3.40 1.68
CA ALA A 21 14.47 -4.14 0.89
C ALA A 21 14.57 -5.60 1.35
N GLY A 22 14.59 -5.85 2.65
CA GLY A 22 14.63 -7.19 3.20
C GLY A 22 13.40 -8.02 2.83
N ARG A 23 12.22 -7.42 2.91
CA ARG A 23 10.97 -8.09 2.53
C ARG A 23 10.90 -8.37 1.03
N LEU A 24 11.41 -7.45 0.21
CA LEU A 24 11.49 -7.65 -1.25
C LEU A 24 12.34 -8.86 -1.60
N VAL A 25 13.50 -8.99 -0.98
CA VAL A 25 14.38 -10.15 -1.19
C VAL A 25 13.68 -11.46 -0.82
N GLN A 26 12.86 -11.43 0.21
CA GLN A 26 12.12 -12.61 0.68
C GLN A 26 10.84 -12.89 -0.13
N GLY A 27 10.48 -12.03 -1.09
CA GLY A 27 9.24 -12.19 -1.86
C GLY A 27 7.97 -11.91 -1.05
N LEU A 28 8.08 -11.07 -0.01
CA LEU A 28 7.00 -10.83 0.95
C LEU A 28 6.31 -9.47 0.78
N VAL A 29 6.48 -8.81 -0.36
CA VAL A 29 5.85 -7.50 -0.64
C VAL A 29 4.82 -7.65 -1.73
N LEU A 30 3.59 -7.26 -1.43
CA LEU A 30 2.51 -7.22 -2.42
C LEU A 30 2.50 -5.86 -3.14
N MET A 31 2.05 -5.87 -4.39
CA MET A 31 1.89 -4.64 -5.16
C MET A 31 0.41 -4.45 -5.52
N HIS A 32 -0.06 -3.20 -5.40
CA HIS A 32 -1.40 -2.78 -5.79
C HIS A 32 -1.31 -1.88 -7.02
N PRO A 33 -2.22 -2.02 -8.00
CA PRO A 33 -2.20 -1.18 -9.21
C PRO A 33 -2.23 0.32 -8.93
N PHE A 34 -2.91 0.76 -7.87
CA PHE A 34 -2.95 2.18 -7.50
C PHE A 34 -1.62 2.66 -6.97
N VAL A 35 -0.86 1.82 -6.29
CA VAL A 35 0.48 2.17 -5.84
C VAL A 35 1.44 2.27 -7.03
N SER A 36 1.49 1.26 -7.89
CA SER A 36 2.33 1.33 -9.08
C SER A 36 1.92 2.46 -10.00
N GLY A 37 0.62 2.73 -10.11
CA GLY A 37 0.11 3.87 -10.89
C GLY A 37 0.56 5.21 -10.34
N GLU A 38 0.48 5.42 -9.04
CA GLU A 38 0.97 6.65 -8.40
C GLU A 38 2.47 6.83 -8.57
N LEU A 39 3.23 5.74 -8.43
CA LEU A 39 4.68 5.78 -8.67
C LEU A 39 4.99 6.11 -10.14
N ALA A 40 4.20 5.59 -11.07
CA ALA A 40 4.35 5.88 -12.49
C ALA A 40 4.10 7.35 -12.83
N CYS A 41 3.30 8.05 -12.04
CA CYS A 41 3.04 9.49 -12.22
C CYS A 41 4.20 10.38 -11.75
N GLY A 42 5.13 9.84 -10.98
CA GLY A 42 6.25 10.60 -10.44
C GLY A 42 7.52 10.51 -11.28
N ASN A 43 8.58 11.15 -10.79
CA ASN A 43 9.89 11.12 -11.40
C ASN A 43 10.72 9.96 -10.82
N LEU A 44 10.84 8.88 -11.58
CA LEU A 44 11.65 7.74 -11.19
C LEU A 44 12.95 7.71 -11.99
N LYS A 45 14.07 7.51 -11.32
CA LYS A 45 15.32 7.14 -11.97
C LYS A 45 15.18 5.74 -12.56
N ASN A 46 15.70 5.51 -13.77
CA ASN A 46 15.56 4.23 -14.45
C ASN A 46 14.10 3.78 -14.53
N ARG A 47 13.22 4.70 -14.87
CA ARG A 47 11.77 4.55 -14.83
C ARG A 47 11.28 3.25 -15.43
N ALA A 48 11.67 2.94 -16.68
CA ALA A 48 11.18 1.75 -17.39
C ALA A 48 11.54 0.47 -16.66
N ALA A 49 12.78 0.37 -16.18
CA ALA A 49 13.25 -0.80 -15.43
C ALA A 49 12.52 -0.95 -14.09
N VAL A 50 12.37 0.16 -13.35
CA VAL A 50 11.68 0.14 -12.05
C VAL A 50 10.23 -0.28 -12.22
N LEU A 51 9.49 0.31 -13.16
CA LEU A 51 8.09 -0.04 -13.39
C LEU A 51 7.94 -1.50 -13.84
N SER A 52 8.85 -2.00 -14.65
CA SER A 52 8.86 -3.41 -15.05
C SER A 52 9.07 -4.32 -13.84
N ASP A 53 10.00 -3.99 -12.96
CA ASP A 53 10.28 -4.76 -11.74
C ASP A 53 9.08 -4.77 -10.79
N LEU A 54 8.41 -3.64 -10.63
CA LEU A 54 7.22 -3.55 -9.77
C LEU A 54 6.10 -4.48 -10.25
N GLN A 55 5.97 -4.68 -11.56
CA GLN A 55 4.97 -5.58 -12.12
C GLN A 55 5.25 -7.06 -11.85
N THR A 56 6.46 -7.41 -11.47
CA THR A 56 6.82 -8.80 -11.12
C THR A 56 6.47 -9.16 -9.69
N LEU A 57 6.11 -8.19 -8.86
CA LEU A 57 5.74 -8.45 -7.47
C LEU A 57 4.39 -9.15 -7.37
N PRO A 58 4.18 -9.98 -6.33
CA PRO A 58 2.89 -10.61 -6.13
C PRO A 58 1.77 -9.56 -6.02
N PRO A 59 0.65 -9.75 -6.72
CA PRO A 59 -0.43 -8.78 -6.69
C PRO A 59 -1.25 -8.87 -5.41
N ALA A 60 -1.64 -7.73 -4.86
CA ALA A 60 -2.63 -7.66 -3.80
C ALA A 60 -4.02 -8.02 -4.35
N SER A 61 -4.85 -8.62 -3.52
CA SER A 61 -6.26 -8.82 -3.88
C SER A 61 -6.95 -7.46 -4.00
N MET A 62 -7.64 -7.23 -5.12
CA MET A 62 -8.30 -5.95 -5.34
C MET A 62 -9.73 -5.97 -4.77
N ALA A 63 -10.07 -4.89 -4.07
CA ALA A 63 -11.43 -4.67 -3.63
C ALA A 63 -12.24 -3.98 -4.75
N SER A 64 -13.52 -4.30 -4.86
CA SER A 64 -14.43 -3.54 -5.70
C SER A 64 -14.77 -2.20 -5.05
N ASN A 65 -15.25 -1.25 -5.85
CA ASN A 65 -15.73 0.02 -5.32
C ASN A 65 -16.85 -0.18 -4.28
N ALA A 66 -17.73 -1.14 -4.51
CA ALA A 66 -18.80 -1.46 -3.56
C ALA A 66 -18.25 -1.97 -2.22
N GLU A 67 -17.22 -2.81 -2.27
CA GLU A 67 -16.57 -3.31 -1.04
C GLU A 67 -15.89 -2.18 -0.28
N VAL A 68 -15.24 -1.25 -0.98
CA VAL A 68 -14.60 -0.10 -0.34
C VAL A 68 -15.63 0.82 0.31
N LEU A 69 -16.75 1.10 -0.37
CA LEU A 69 -17.84 1.89 0.20
C LEU A 69 -18.44 1.22 1.44
N ARG A 70 -18.58 -0.09 1.42
CA ARG A 70 -19.05 -0.85 2.58
C ARG A 70 -18.08 -0.74 3.75
N LEU A 71 -16.77 -0.83 3.50
CA LEU A 71 -15.76 -0.65 4.54
C LEU A 71 -15.85 0.74 5.17
N LEU A 72 -15.99 1.79 4.33
CA LEU A 72 -16.18 3.17 4.81
C LEU A 72 -17.35 3.26 5.78
N GLU A 73 -18.51 2.68 5.42
CA GLU A 73 -19.72 2.76 6.23
C GLU A 73 -19.63 1.91 7.49
N ASP A 74 -19.21 0.65 7.35
CA ASP A 74 -19.18 -0.30 8.47
C ASP A 74 -18.21 0.13 9.57
N ARG A 75 -17.10 0.75 9.20
CA ARG A 75 -16.07 1.16 10.16
C ARG A 75 -16.06 2.67 10.42
N ARG A 76 -16.99 3.42 9.84
CA ARG A 76 -17.13 4.87 10.03
C ARG A 76 -15.83 5.61 9.75
N LEU A 77 -15.21 5.34 8.62
CA LEU A 77 -13.91 5.91 8.25
C LEU A 77 -14.03 7.21 7.45
N TRP A 78 -15.25 7.69 7.17
CA TRP A 78 -15.46 8.95 6.44
C TRP A 78 -15.09 10.15 7.32
N GLY A 79 -14.72 11.26 6.66
CA GLY A 79 -14.42 12.51 7.36
C GLY A 79 -13.11 12.49 8.14
N ARG A 80 -12.25 11.51 7.91
CA ARG A 80 -10.99 11.34 8.66
C ARG A 80 -9.75 11.72 7.84
N VAL A 81 -9.96 12.51 6.79
CA VAL A 81 -8.87 12.94 5.89
C VAL A 81 -8.17 11.75 5.21
N LEU A 82 -8.92 10.70 4.93
CA LEU A 82 -8.47 9.56 4.15
C LEU A 82 -9.02 9.67 2.73
N GLY A 83 -8.15 9.50 1.73
CA GLY A 83 -8.55 9.55 0.34
C GLY A 83 -9.12 8.22 -0.15
N TRP A 84 -9.73 8.26 -1.34
CA TRP A 84 -10.33 7.08 -1.97
C TRP A 84 -9.29 5.99 -2.24
N VAL A 85 -8.10 6.38 -2.72
CA VAL A 85 -7.00 5.42 -2.95
C VAL A 85 -6.58 4.77 -1.63
N ASP A 86 -6.45 5.56 -0.56
CA ASP A 86 -6.12 5.05 0.78
C ASP A 86 -7.11 3.97 1.21
N MET A 87 -8.40 4.22 0.99
CA MET A 87 -9.46 3.28 1.35
C MET A 87 -9.36 1.99 0.53
N HIS A 88 -9.04 2.09 -0.76
CA HIS A 88 -8.80 0.91 -1.60
C HIS A 88 -7.63 0.08 -1.08
N LEU A 89 -6.56 0.73 -0.64
CA LEU A 89 -5.38 0.03 -0.12
C LEU A 89 -5.69 -0.70 1.19
N LEU A 90 -6.44 -0.06 2.08
CA LEU A 90 -6.87 -0.70 3.32
C LEU A 90 -7.74 -1.94 3.03
N ALA A 91 -8.72 -1.79 2.14
CA ALA A 91 -9.59 -2.91 1.75
C ALA A 91 -8.81 -4.05 1.11
N SER A 92 -7.85 -3.73 0.23
CA SER A 92 -6.98 -4.73 -0.39
C SER A 92 -6.12 -5.46 0.63
N ALA A 93 -5.58 -4.77 1.61
CA ALA A 93 -4.79 -5.39 2.66
C ALA A 93 -5.64 -6.36 3.49
N MET A 94 -6.89 -5.99 3.79
CA MET A 94 -7.82 -6.87 4.48
C MET A 94 -8.11 -8.13 3.67
N LEU A 95 -8.43 -7.97 2.38
CA LEU A 95 -8.71 -9.10 1.49
C LEU A 95 -7.49 -9.98 1.28
N SER A 96 -6.31 -9.39 1.21
CA SER A 96 -5.04 -10.11 1.04
C SER A 96 -4.55 -10.75 2.33
N LYS A 97 -5.18 -10.43 3.47
CA LYS A 97 -4.78 -10.89 4.80
C LYS A 97 -3.31 -10.62 5.09
N CYS A 98 -2.88 -9.39 4.79
CA CYS A 98 -1.51 -8.95 4.97
C CYS A 98 -1.44 -7.71 5.85
N GLU A 99 -0.24 -7.39 6.29
CA GLU A 99 0.04 -6.13 6.99
C GLU A 99 -0.02 -4.96 5.99
N PHE A 100 -0.36 -3.77 6.48
CA PHE A 100 -0.35 -2.55 5.69
C PHE A 100 0.65 -1.56 6.27
N TRP A 101 1.54 -1.04 5.42
CA TRP A 101 2.60 -0.13 5.83
C TRP A 101 2.49 1.20 5.10
N THR A 102 2.37 2.27 5.83
CA THR A 102 2.33 3.65 5.33
C THR A 102 3.10 4.57 6.26
N LEU A 103 3.58 5.68 5.73
CA LEU A 103 4.22 6.75 6.52
C LEU A 103 3.22 7.83 6.92
N ASP A 104 2.01 7.80 6.37
CA ASP A 104 0.94 8.72 6.74
C ASP A 104 0.34 8.28 8.08
N LYS A 105 0.42 9.14 9.09
CA LYS A 105 -0.02 8.82 10.46
C LYS A 105 -1.51 8.53 10.55
N ARG A 106 -2.34 9.27 9.82
CA ARG A 106 -3.80 9.08 9.83
C ARG A 106 -4.19 7.76 9.20
N LEU A 107 -3.55 7.45 8.08
CA LEU A 107 -3.77 6.19 7.39
C LEU A 107 -3.25 4.99 8.20
N ALA A 108 -2.10 5.15 8.84
CA ALA A 108 -1.56 4.13 9.75
C ALA A 108 -2.50 3.86 10.93
N GLN A 109 -3.10 4.91 11.49
CA GLN A 109 -4.06 4.76 12.59
C GLN A 109 -5.29 3.99 12.13
N ALA A 110 -5.83 4.30 10.95
CA ALA A 110 -6.96 3.56 10.39
C ALA A 110 -6.59 2.09 10.16
N GLY A 111 -5.41 1.83 9.63
CA GLY A 111 -4.89 0.47 9.46
C GLY A 111 -4.80 -0.29 10.78
N LYS A 112 -4.32 0.36 11.82
CA LYS A 112 -4.25 -0.21 13.16
C LYS A 112 -5.63 -0.60 13.69
N GLU A 113 -6.61 0.27 13.53
CA GLU A 113 -8.00 -0.02 13.93
C GLU A 113 -8.58 -1.22 13.20
N LEU A 114 -8.11 -1.49 11.98
CA LEU A 114 -8.54 -2.63 11.18
C LEU A 114 -7.68 -3.90 11.41
N GLY A 115 -6.71 -3.83 12.32
CA GLY A 115 -5.81 -4.95 12.58
C GLY A 115 -4.73 -5.17 11.53
N LEU A 116 -4.38 -4.13 10.78
CA LEU A 116 -3.42 -4.20 9.67
C LEU A 116 -2.06 -3.56 10.02
N THR A 117 -1.68 -3.61 11.27
CA THR A 117 -0.47 -2.92 11.74
C THR A 117 0.80 -3.51 11.14
N TRP A 118 1.66 -2.64 10.61
CA TRP A 118 3.02 -2.99 10.24
C TRP A 118 3.94 -2.77 11.43
N THR A 119 4.69 -3.78 11.78
CA THR A 119 5.75 -3.69 12.79
C THR A 119 7.07 -4.12 12.16
N VAL A 120 8.03 -3.25 12.27
CA VAL A 120 9.40 -3.52 11.77
C VAL A 120 10.16 -4.40 12.75
#